data_8bacbf34fe5f3c92fa20f02f8800aa95
#
_entry.id   8bacbf34fe5f3c92fa20f02f8800aa95
#
_cell.length_a   1.000
_cell.length_b   1.000
_cell.length_c   1.000
_cell.angle_alpha   90.00
_cell.angle_beta   90.00
_cell.angle_gamma   90.00
#
_symmetry.space_group_name_H-M   'P 1'
#
loop_
_entity.id
_entity.type
_entity.pdbx_description
1 polymer ?
#
loop_
_entity_poly.entity_id
_entity_poly.type
_entity_poly.pdbx_seq_one_letter_code
_entity_poly.pdbx_strand_id
1 'polypeptide(L)'
;LQNMSKVSYLECEKPVQTIDERIAALRTVDAEHDVDVAEEIARLEAKSADLLASTYASLTPWQKTQVARHPQRPHFRDYVAHAFEEFVPLGGDRLYGDDQAIMGGFARLDGRRIMLIGHEKGNDTQSRIKHNFGMGKPEGYRKAIRLMELAGRFGLPVVTLVDTSGAFPGIEAEERGQAEAIARSTEACLALRVPMVAAIVGEGGSGGAVALASAERVLMLEHAVYSVISPEGCASIL
;
A
#
# COMPACT_ATOMS: atom_id res chain seq x y z
N LEU A 1 11.26 -22.70 -13.09
CA LEU A 1 12.23 -21.66 -12.74
C LEU A 1 11.44 -20.48 -12.23
N GLN A 2 11.20 -20.42 -10.90
CA GLN A 2 10.64 -19.26 -10.24
C GLN A 2 11.62 -18.10 -10.44
N ASN A 3 11.16 -17.06 -11.09
CA ASN A 3 11.85 -15.78 -11.19
C ASN A 3 11.96 -15.22 -9.77
N MET A 4 13.04 -15.52 -9.05
CA MET A 4 13.33 -14.84 -7.79
C MET A 4 13.50 -13.36 -8.13
N SER A 5 12.49 -12.55 -7.83
CA SER A 5 12.57 -11.11 -8.00
C SER A 5 13.78 -10.63 -7.21
N LYS A 6 14.71 -9.96 -7.89
CA LYS A 6 15.90 -9.40 -7.25
C LYS A 6 15.47 -8.54 -6.06
N VAL A 7 15.97 -8.83 -4.86
CA VAL A 7 15.68 -8.04 -3.67
C VAL A 7 16.11 -6.59 -3.92
N SER A 8 15.20 -5.65 -3.66
CA SER A 8 15.49 -4.23 -3.75
C SER A 8 15.88 -3.70 -2.39
N TYR A 9 17.03 -3.08 -2.28
CA TYR A 9 17.53 -2.49 -1.03
C TYR A 9 17.41 -0.96 -1.08
N LEU A 10 16.96 -0.36 0.01
CA LEU A 10 17.00 1.07 0.22
C LEU A 10 18.44 1.52 0.54
N GLU A 11 18.70 2.83 0.43
CA GLU A 11 20.01 3.39 0.73
C GLU A 11 20.48 3.06 2.16
N CYS A 12 19.58 3.09 3.14
CA CYS A 12 19.88 2.72 4.54
C CYS A 12 20.14 1.21 4.73
N GLU A 13 19.77 0.37 3.78
CA GLU A 13 19.95 -1.09 3.80
C GLU A 13 21.21 -1.55 3.06
N LYS A 14 21.96 -0.67 2.43
CA LYS A 14 23.21 -1.03 1.72
C LYS A 14 24.22 -1.83 2.54
N PRO A 15 24.44 -1.55 3.84
CA PRO A 15 25.31 -2.39 4.66
C PRO A 15 24.79 -3.82 4.83
N VAL A 16 23.46 -4.00 4.88
CA VAL A 16 22.80 -5.33 4.91
C VAL A 16 22.98 -6.01 3.56
N GLN A 17 22.73 -5.32 2.46
CA GLN A 17 22.93 -5.81 1.09
C GLN A 17 24.34 -6.40 0.91
N THR A 18 25.37 -5.71 1.39
CA THR A 18 26.77 -6.18 1.28
C THR A 18 26.97 -7.53 1.99
N ILE A 19 26.33 -7.74 3.13
CA ILE A 19 26.39 -9.00 3.86
C ILE A 19 25.62 -10.10 3.10
N ASP A 20 24.44 -9.79 2.61
CA ASP A 20 23.57 -10.74 1.90
C ASP A 20 24.22 -11.19 0.57
N GLU A 21 24.88 -10.28 -0.15
CA GLU A 21 25.67 -10.60 -1.35
C GLU A 21 26.85 -11.55 -1.01
N ARG A 22 27.51 -11.36 0.15
CA ARG A 22 28.57 -12.26 0.62
C ARG A 22 28.03 -13.64 0.98
N ILE A 23 26.87 -13.72 1.65
CA ILE A 23 26.18 -14.98 1.94
C ILE A 23 25.84 -15.71 0.63
N ALA A 24 25.30 -15.02 -0.36
CA ALA A 24 24.98 -15.61 -1.65
C ALA A 24 26.23 -16.17 -2.36
N ALA A 25 27.34 -15.45 -2.32
CA ALA A 25 28.62 -15.90 -2.88
C ALA A 25 29.15 -17.16 -2.16
N LEU A 26 29.08 -17.21 -0.82
CA LEU A 26 29.50 -18.39 -0.04
C LEU A 26 28.64 -19.61 -0.35
N ARG A 27 27.32 -19.45 -0.48
CA ARG A 27 26.42 -20.55 -0.87
C ARG A 27 26.74 -21.12 -2.25
N THR A 28 27.22 -20.29 -3.18
CA THR A 28 27.65 -20.76 -4.50
C THR A 28 28.93 -21.57 -4.40
N VAL A 29 29.92 -21.14 -3.57
CA VAL A 29 31.17 -21.88 -3.34
C VAL A 29 30.90 -23.21 -2.65
N ASP A 30 30.04 -23.26 -1.65
CA ASP A 30 29.63 -24.47 -0.96
C ASP A 30 29.06 -25.52 -1.97
N ALA A 31 28.17 -25.07 -2.84
CA ALA A 31 27.54 -25.93 -3.85
C ALA A 31 28.49 -26.45 -4.93
N GLU A 32 29.55 -25.68 -5.28
CA GLU A 32 30.47 -26.02 -6.37
C GLU A 32 31.73 -26.79 -5.90
N HIS A 33 32.17 -26.61 -4.66
CA HIS A 33 33.49 -27.06 -4.20
C HIS A 33 33.45 -27.97 -2.97
N ASP A 34 32.29 -28.34 -2.45
CA ASP A 34 32.14 -29.19 -1.23
C ASP A 34 32.95 -28.65 -0.03
N VAL A 35 32.98 -27.32 0.12
CA VAL A 35 33.64 -26.62 1.21
C VAL A 35 32.64 -26.27 2.28
N ASP A 36 32.78 -26.78 3.50
CA ASP A 36 31.89 -26.47 4.61
C ASP A 36 32.03 -25.00 5.05
N VAL A 37 31.08 -24.16 4.64
CA VAL A 37 30.99 -22.75 5.02
C VAL A 37 29.74 -22.45 5.87
N ALA A 38 29.08 -23.48 6.38
CA ALA A 38 27.81 -23.37 7.08
C ALA A 38 27.89 -22.47 8.31
N GLU A 39 28.99 -22.59 9.12
CA GLU A 39 29.17 -21.76 10.31
C GLU A 39 29.35 -20.27 9.94
N GLU A 40 30.13 -19.98 8.90
CA GLU A 40 30.35 -18.60 8.45
C GLU A 40 29.05 -18.00 7.87
N ILE A 41 28.26 -18.77 7.11
CA ILE A 41 26.95 -18.34 6.63
C ILE A 41 26.03 -18.02 7.81
N ALA A 42 25.91 -18.90 8.80
CA ALA A 42 25.05 -18.68 9.96
C ALA A 42 25.47 -17.42 10.75
N ARG A 43 26.78 -17.18 10.90
CA ARG A 43 27.31 -15.98 11.53
C ARG A 43 26.95 -14.70 10.76
N LEU A 44 27.05 -14.74 9.43
CA LEU A 44 26.71 -13.60 8.58
C LEU A 44 25.19 -13.34 8.55
N GLU A 45 24.38 -14.38 8.56
CA GLU A 45 22.91 -14.27 8.65
C GLU A 45 22.48 -13.60 9.96
N ALA A 46 23.04 -14.03 11.10
CA ALA A 46 22.81 -13.40 12.39
C ALA A 46 23.22 -11.92 12.37
N LYS A 47 24.39 -11.60 11.81
CA LYS A 47 24.88 -10.22 11.68
C LYS A 47 23.98 -9.38 10.76
N SER A 48 23.49 -9.94 9.66
CA SER A 48 22.56 -9.27 8.74
C SER A 48 21.25 -8.92 9.46
N ALA A 49 20.68 -9.88 10.20
CA ALA A 49 19.47 -9.70 10.97
C ALA A 49 19.61 -8.61 12.06
N ASP A 50 20.69 -8.64 12.84
CA ASP A 50 20.97 -7.63 13.88
C ASP A 50 21.16 -6.24 13.29
N LEU A 51 21.88 -6.14 12.16
CA LEU A 51 22.09 -4.87 11.47
C LEU A 51 20.78 -4.31 10.90
N LEU A 52 19.96 -5.17 10.30
CA LEU A 52 18.64 -4.78 9.81
C LEU A 52 17.76 -4.27 10.96
N ALA A 53 17.68 -5.01 12.06
CA ALA A 53 16.89 -4.63 13.23
C ALA A 53 17.36 -3.27 13.81
N SER A 54 18.67 -3.06 13.96
CA SER A 54 19.22 -1.79 14.47
C SER A 54 18.98 -0.61 13.52
N THR A 55 19.06 -0.85 12.21
CA THR A 55 18.76 0.15 11.18
C THR A 55 17.30 0.59 11.28
N TYR A 56 16.37 -0.36 11.34
CA TYR A 56 14.94 -0.07 11.42
C TYR A 56 14.51 0.53 12.76
N ALA A 57 15.20 0.26 13.85
CA ALA A 57 14.96 0.88 15.14
C ALA A 57 15.26 2.40 15.17
N SER A 58 16.08 2.90 14.23
CA SER A 58 16.59 4.28 14.23
C SER A 58 16.34 5.06 12.93
N LEU A 59 15.34 4.66 12.14
CA LEU A 59 15.01 5.32 10.88
C LEU A 59 14.64 6.80 11.07
N THR A 60 15.23 7.65 10.26
CA THR A 60 14.82 9.06 10.14
C THR A 60 13.42 9.17 9.49
N PRO A 61 12.70 10.29 9.63
CA PRO A 61 11.41 10.50 8.95
C PRO A 61 11.48 10.31 7.43
N TRP A 62 12.56 10.72 6.79
CA TRP A 62 12.78 10.52 5.37
C TRP A 62 12.96 9.04 5.02
N GLN A 63 13.75 8.30 5.79
CA GLN A 63 13.91 6.87 5.60
C GLN A 63 12.59 6.11 5.80
N LYS A 64 11.76 6.48 6.78
CA LYS A 64 10.40 5.94 6.93
C LYS A 64 9.53 6.18 5.69
N THR A 65 9.64 7.37 5.08
CA THR A 65 8.96 7.67 3.81
C THR A 65 9.44 6.75 2.68
N GLN A 66 10.75 6.51 2.60
CA GLN A 66 11.32 5.58 1.61
C GLN A 66 10.84 4.14 1.84
N VAL A 67 10.77 3.69 3.09
CA VAL A 67 10.19 2.38 3.44
C VAL A 67 8.71 2.30 3.06
N ALA A 68 7.92 3.35 3.33
CA ALA A 68 6.51 3.41 2.92
C ALA A 68 6.33 3.28 1.40
N ARG A 69 7.30 3.76 0.62
CA ARG A 69 7.34 3.74 -0.85
C ARG A 69 8.14 2.57 -1.43
N HIS A 70 8.59 1.62 -0.60
CA HIS A 70 9.44 0.54 -1.07
C HIS A 70 8.76 -0.23 -2.21
N PRO A 71 9.46 -0.49 -3.34
CA PRO A 71 8.86 -1.09 -4.54
C PRO A 71 8.33 -2.51 -4.34
N GLN A 72 8.82 -3.22 -3.32
CA GLN A 72 8.39 -4.58 -2.95
C GLN A 72 7.47 -4.58 -1.71
N ARG A 73 6.99 -3.41 -1.26
CA ARG A 73 5.99 -3.35 -0.20
C ARG A 73 4.68 -3.98 -0.69
N PRO A 74 3.98 -4.76 0.14
CA PRO A 74 2.68 -5.32 -0.25
C PRO A 74 1.69 -4.23 -0.65
N HIS A 75 0.97 -4.44 -1.75
CA HIS A 75 -0.10 -3.60 -2.25
C HIS A 75 -1.48 -4.22 -1.98
N PHE A 76 -2.55 -3.54 -2.34
CA PHE A 76 -3.92 -3.98 -2.08
C PHE A 76 -4.17 -5.44 -2.48
N ARG A 77 -3.72 -5.85 -3.67
CA ARG A 77 -3.90 -7.22 -4.17
C ARG A 77 -3.15 -8.26 -3.35
N ASP A 78 -1.99 -7.90 -2.80
CA ASP A 78 -1.22 -8.81 -1.94
C ASP A 78 -1.96 -9.02 -0.62
N TYR A 79 -2.51 -7.96 -0.03
CA TYR A 79 -3.37 -8.09 1.15
C TYR A 79 -4.61 -8.92 0.86
N VAL A 80 -5.27 -8.69 -0.29
CA VAL A 80 -6.43 -9.50 -0.73
C VAL A 80 -6.05 -10.97 -0.80
N ALA A 81 -4.91 -11.31 -1.37
CA ALA A 81 -4.48 -12.68 -1.56
C ALA A 81 -4.09 -13.42 -0.27
N HIS A 82 -3.62 -12.68 0.76
CA HIS A 82 -3.02 -13.29 1.95
C HIS A 82 -3.80 -13.06 3.24
N ALA A 83 -4.64 -12.03 3.32
CA ALA A 83 -5.34 -11.66 4.54
C ALA A 83 -6.87 -11.72 4.43
N PHE A 84 -7.41 -11.83 3.23
CA PHE A 84 -8.85 -11.85 2.99
C PHE A 84 -9.27 -13.10 2.21
N GLU A 85 -10.53 -13.48 2.40
CA GLU A 85 -11.15 -14.62 1.73
C GLU A 85 -12.27 -14.13 0.79
N GLU A 86 -12.57 -14.90 -0.25
CA GLU A 86 -13.73 -14.71 -1.12
C GLU A 86 -13.88 -13.27 -1.65
N PHE A 87 -12.79 -12.65 -2.09
CA PHE A 87 -12.89 -11.29 -2.65
C PHE A 87 -13.63 -11.28 -3.98
N VAL A 88 -14.75 -10.55 -4.03
CA VAL A 88 -15.57 -10.33 -5.22
C VAL A 88 -15.51 -8.85 -5.61
N PRO A 89 -14.70 -8.50 -6.63
CA PRO A 89 -14.52 -7.09 -7.02
C PRO A 89 -15.79 -6.50 -7.63
N LEU A 90 -16.02 -5.22 -7.36
CA LEU A 90 -17.15 -4.45 -7.87
C LEU A 90 -16.64 -3.19 -8.58
N GLY A 91 -16.64 -3.18 -9.90
CA GLY A 91 -16.15 -2.06 -10.72
C GLY A 91 -17.21 -0.98 -10.99
N GLY A 92 -16.70 0.18 -11.42
CA GLY A 92 -17.47 1.30 -11.95
C GLY A 92 -18.19 2.19 -10.93
N ASP A 93 -18.26 3.49 -11.26
CA ASP A 93 -18.95 4.52 -10.45
C ASP A 93 -20.43 4.69 -10.80
N ARG A 94 -20.92 4.05 -11.84
CA ARG A 94 -22.28 4.19 -12.39
C ARG A 94 -22.59 5.56 -12.98
N LEU A 95 -21.59 6.38 -13.23
CA LEU A 95 -21.74 7.72 -13.80
C LEU A 95 -20.86 7.92 -15.04
N TYR A 96 -19.57 7.63 -14.93
CA TYR A 96 -18.58 7.86 -15.98
C TYR A 96 -17.82 6.60 -16.38
N GLY A 97 -17.23 5.89 -15.42
CA GLY A 97 -16.34 4.77 -15.73
C GLY A 97 -15.85 3.99 -14.51
N ASP A 98 -14.75 3.28 -14.71
CA ASP A 98 -14.09 2.55 -13.66
C ASP A 98 -12.64 3.06 -13.49
N ASP A 99 -12.30 3.45 -12.27
CA ASP A 99 -10.93 3.76 -11.88
C ASP A 99 -10.23 2.52 -11.35
N GLN A 100 -9.03 2.26 -11.87
CA GLN A 100 -8.25 1.08 -11.47
C GLN A 100 -7.34 1.34 -10.26
N ALA A 101 -7.15 2.60 -9.86
CA ALA A 101 -6.37 2.96 -8.68
C ALA A 101 -7.12 2.66 -7.37
N ILE A 102 -8.44 2.84 -7.35
CA ILE A 102 -9.28 2.47 -6.22
C ILE A 102 -10.01 1.17 -6.57
N MET A 103 -9.71 0.11 -5.85
CA MET A 103 -10.35 -1.19 -5.95
C MET A 103 -11.27 -1.42 -4.75
N GLY A 104 -12.28 -2.25 -4.93
CA GLY A 104 -13.14 -2.63 -3.81
C GLY A 104 -14.16 -3.69 -4.20
N GLY A 105 -14.79 -4.27 -3.19
CA GLY A 105 -15.76 -5.34 -3.36
C GLY A 105 -16.10 -6.04 -2.05
N PHE A 106 -16.90 -7.07 -2.15
CA PHE A 106 -17.19 -7.95 -1.03
C PHE A 106 -15.98 -8.83 -0.71
N ALA A 107 -15.75 -9.06 0.58
CA ALA A 107 -14.71 -9.96 1.05
C ALA A 107 -15.11 -10.61 2.38
N ARG A 108 -14.27 -11.54 2.87
CA ARG A 108 -14.32 -12.03 4.24
C ARG A 108 -12.99 -11.76 4.94
N LEU A 109 -13.08 -11.46 6.22
CA LEU A 109 -11.95 -11.37 7.14
C LEU A 109 -12.29 -12.22 8.37
N ASP A 110 -11.54 -13.27 8.62
CA ASP A 110 -11.81 -14.25 9.70
C ASP A 110 -13.27 -14.72 9.68
N GLY A 111 -13.77 -15.10 8.50
CA GLY A 111 -15.14 -15.58 8.30
C GLY A 111 -16.24 -14.50 8.34
N ARG A 112 -15.92 -13.25 8.68
CA ARG A 112 -16.88 -12.13 8.70
C ARG A 112 -16.99 -11.49 7.33
N ARG A 113 -18.19 -11.30 6.85
CA ARG A 113 -18.44 -10.55 5.59
C ARG A 113 -18.20 -9.06 5.81
N ILE A 114 -17.45 -8.47 4.89
CA ILE A 114 -17.10 -7.05 4.92
C ILE A 114 -17.21 -6.43 3.51
N MET A 115 -17.21 -5.12 3.45
CA MET A 115 -16.87 -4.37 2.25
C MET A 115 -15.40 -3.94 2.36
N LEU A 116 -14.57 -4.38 1.41
CA LEU A 116 -13.16 -4.03 1.33
C LEU A 116 -12.95 -3.02 0.21
N ILE A 117 -12.26 -1.92 0.50
CA ILE A 117 -11.92 -0.85 -0.46
C ILE A 117 -10.46 -0.48 -0.25
N GLY A 118 -9.72 -0.12 -1.29
CA GLY A 118 -8.34 0.36 -1.09
C GLY A 118 -7.66 0.80 -2.37
N HIS A 119 -6.46 1.35 -2.18
CA HIS A 119 -5.62 1.80 -3.27
C HIS A 119 -4.71 0.67 -3.76
N GLU A 120 -4.72 0.45 -5.07
CA GLU A 120 -3.78 -0.43 -5.76
C GLU A 120 -2.77 0.40 -6.54
N LYS A 121 -1.48 0.16 -6.29
CA LYS A 121 -0.38 0.87 -6.96
C LYS A 121 0.20 0.12 -8.14
N GLY A 122 0.06 -1.19 -8.15
CA GLY A 122 0.78 -2.08 -9.07
C GLY A 122 2.24 -2.33 -8.66
N ASN A 123 2.79 -3.47 -9.03
CA ASN A 123 4.11 -3.96 -8.64
C ASN A 123 5.15 -3.95 -9.78
N ASP A 124 4.73 -3.75 -11.02
CA ASP A 124 5.58 -3.58 -12.20
C ASP A 124 5.16 -2.33 -12.99
N THR A 125 5.93 -1.94 -13.98
CA THR A 125 5.70 -0.71 -14.75
C THR A 125 4.33 -0.69 -15.43
N GLN A 126 3.88 -1.81 -16.02
CA GLN A 126 2.60 -1.86 -16.72
C GLN A 126 1.42 -1.79 -15.74
N SER A 127 1.48 -2.54 -14.65
CA SER A 127 0.44 -2.51 -13.62
C SER A 127 0.40 -1.16 -12.90
N ARG A 128 1.54 -0.52 -12.65
CA ARG A 128 1.59 0.85 -12.09
C ARG A 128 0.91 1.87 -12.98
N ILE A 129 1.17 1.85 -14.28
CA ILE A 129 0.48 2.71 -15.26
C ILE A 129 -1.02 2.42 -15.24
N LYS A 130 -1.42 1.15 -15.29
CA LYS A 130 -2.82 0.72 -15.26
C LYS A 130 -3.55 1.23 -14.01
N HIS A 131 -2.91 1.13 -12.85
CA HIS A 131 -3.47 1.55 -11.57
C HIS A 131 -3.13 3.01 -11.22
N ASN A 132 -2.62 3.77 -12.18
CA ASN A 132 -2.30 5.19 -12.03
C ASN A 132 -1.45 5.48 -10.78
N PHE A 133 -0.52 4.58 -10.45
CA PHE A 133 0.36 4.65 -9.27
C PHE A 133 -0.41 4.78 -7.93
N GLY A 134 -1.62 4.27 -7.86
CA GLY A 134 -2.50 4.40 -6.70
C GLY A 134 -3.18 5.76 -6.55
N MET A 135 -3.03 6.65 -7.53
CA MET A 135 -3.67 7.97 -7.52
C MET A 135 -5.08 7.87 -8.10
N GLY A 136 -6.09 7.93 -7.23
CA GLY A 136 -7.49 7.83 -7.62
C GLY A 136 -7.97 9.01 -8.48
N LYS A 137 -8.75 8.70 -9.50
CA LYS A 137 -9.53 9.65 -10.30
C LYS A 137 -10.93 9.83 -9.70
N PRO A 138 -11.72 10.84 -10.11
CA PRO A 138 -13.06 11.09 -9.55
C PRO A 138 -13.96 9.86 -9.52
N GLU A 139 -13.95 9.06 -10.58
CA GLU A 139 -14.71 7.83 -10.68
C GLU A 139 -14.29 6.76 -9.66
N GLY A 140 -13.06 6.78 -9.18
CA GLY A 140 -12.59 5.91 -8.09
C GLY A 140 -13.23 6.27 -6.75
N TYR A 141 -13.25 7.55 -6.40
CA TYR A 141 -13.90 8.04 -5.18
C TYR A 141 -15.41 7.83 -5.23
N ARG A 142 -16.06 8.10 -6.38
CA ARG A 142 -17.49 7.80 -6.55
C ARG A 142 -17.81 6.31 -6.46
N LYS A 143 -16.93 5.46 -6.98
CA LYS A 143 -17.04 4.01 -6.75
C LYS A 143 -16.92 3.66 -5.26
N ALA A 144 -15.98 4.25 -4.53
CA ALA A 144 -15.85 4.03 -3.09
C ALA A 144 -17.13 4.45 -2.34
N ILE A 145 -17.72 5.61 -2.66
CA ILE A 145 -19.00 6.07 -2.11
C ILE A 145 -20.09 5.00 -2.34
N ARG A 146 -20.25 4.56 -3.59
CA ARG A 146 -21.22 3.53 -3.96
C ARG A 146 -21.04 2.24 -3.16
N LEU A 147 -19.80 1.81 -2.94
CA LEU A 147 -19.49 0.61 -2.15
C LEU A 147 -19.80 0.81 -0.66
N MET A 148 -19.52 1.99 -0.11
CA MET A 148 -19.90 2.35 1.27
C MET A 148 -21.42 2.36 1.46
N GLU A 149 -22.16 2.95 0.52
CA GLU A 149 -23.62 2.92 0.53
C GLU A 149 -24.17 1.48 0.48
N LEU A 150 -23.54 0.64 -0.35
CA LEU A 150 -23.91 -0.77 -0.46
C LEU A 150 -23.63 -1.51 0.85
N ALA A 151 -22.48 -1.25 1.48
CA ALA A 151 -22.16 -1.78 2.80
C ALA A 151 -23.19 -1.39 3.85
N GLY A 152 -23.60 -0.12 3.88
CA GLY A 152 -24.66 0.38 4.76
C GLY A 152 -25.99 -0.34 4.57
N ARG A 153 -26.39 -0.59 3.32
CA ARG A 153 -27.63 -1.33 3.01
C ARG A 153 -27.62 -2.77 3.52
N PHE A 154 -26.47 -3.44 3.45
CA PHE A 154 -26.35 -4.85 3.85
C PHE A 154 -25.85 -5.02 5.28
N GLY A 155 -25.61 -3.94 6.03
CA GLY A 155 -25.09 -3.99 7.39
C GLY A 155 -23.67 -4.57 7.47
N LEU A 156 -22.83 -4.35 6.44
CA LEU A 156 -21.48 -4.86 6.35
C LEU A 156 -20.49 -3.83 6.92
N PRO A 157 -19.57 -4.24 7.83
CA PRO A 157 -18.44 -3.40 8.18
C PRO A 157 -17.62 -3.05 6.94
N VAL A 158 -17.01 -1.86 6.95
CA VAL A 158 -16.12 -1.38 5.89
C VAL A 158 -14.67 -1.43 6.38
N VAL A 159 -13.80 -2.01 5.58
CA VAL A 159 -12.35 -1.95 5.79
C VAL A 159 -11.72 -1.24 4.61
N THR A 160 -10.89 -0.23 4.86
CA THR A 160 -10.13 0.44 3.81
C THR A 160 -8.64 0.25 3.98
N LEU A 161 -7.94 -0.05 2.88
CA LEU A 161 -6.47 -0.13 2.83
C LEU A 161 -5.95 1.08 2.04
N VAL A 162 -5.25 1.97 2.73
CA VAL A 162 -4.81 3.25 2.16
C VAL A 162 -3.33 3.16 1.79
N ASP A 163 -3.04 3.30 0.51
CA ASP A 163 -1.69 3.41 -0.03
C ASP A 163 -1.68 4.24 -1.31
N THR A 164 -1.57 5.55 -1.17
CA THR A 164 -1.57 6.52 -2.26
C THR A 164 -0.69 7.72 -1.94
N SER A 165 0.00 8.26 -2.93
CA SER A 165 0.70 9.54 -2.82
C SER A 165 -0.25 10.75 -2.84
N GLY A 166 -1.51 10.55 -3.22
CA GLY A 166 -2.54 11.57 -3.33
C GLY A 166 -3.56 11.26 -4.40
N ALA A 167 -4.48 12.17 -4.64
CA ALA A 167 -5.41 12.09 -5.76
C ALA A 167 -4.72 12.40 -7.09
N PHE A 168 -5.22 11.89 -8.19
CA PHE A 168 -4.66 12.16 -9.52
C PHE A 168 -4.79 13.64 -9.88
N PRO A 169 -3.68 14.34 -10.20
CA PRO A 169 -3.65 15.79 -10.42
C PRO A 169 -3.86 16.20 -11.89
N GLY A 170 -4.37 15.32 -12.73
CA GLY A 170 -4.54 15.58 -14.16
C GLY A 170 -5.75 16.44 -14.48
N ILE A 171 -5.70 17.20 -15.61
CA ILE A 171 -6.77 18.07 -16.09
C ILE A 171 -8.07 17.29 -16.24
N GLU A 172 -8.02 16.08 -16.79
CA GLU A 172 -9.20 15.24 -16.96
C GLU A 172 -9.88 14.84 -15.65
N ALA A 173 -9.16 14.86 -14.53
CA ALA A 173 -9.75 14.63 -13.21
C ALA A 173 -10.45 15.89 -12.71
N GLU A 174 -9.84 17.05 -12.88
CA GLU A 174 -10.47 18.34 -12.53
C GLU A 174 -11.75 18.56 -13.33
N GLU A 175 -11.74 18.31 -14.64
CA GLU A 175 -12.93 18.40 -15.52
C GLU A 175 -14.07 17.50 -15.03
N ARG A 176 -13.79 16.38 -14.38
CA ARG A 176 -14.77 15.43 -13.85
C ARG A 176 -15.04 15.59 -12.36
N GLY A 177 -14.60 16.70 -11.75
CA GLY A 177 -14.92 17.07 -10.38
C GLY A 177 -14.10 16.32 -9.32
N GLN A 178 -12.77 16.32 -9.43
CA GLN A 178 -11.87 15.65 -8.50
C GLN A 178 -12.07 16.09 -7.04
N ALA A 179 -12.10 17.40 -6.79
CA ALA A 179 -12.26 17.93 -5.45
C ALA A 179 -13.62 17.57 -4.84
N GLU A 180 -14.69 17.64 -5.64
CA GLU A 180 -16.04 17.27 -5.22
C GLU A 180 -16.13 15.77 -4.90
N ALA A 181 -15.55 14.90 -5.74
CA ALA A 181 -15.55 13.45 -5.51
C ALA A 181 -14.80 13.07 -4.23
N ILE A 182 -13.68 13.72 -3.93
CA ILE A 182 -12.93 13.55 -2.67
C ILE A 182 -13.77 13.98 -1.47
N ALA A 183 -14.38 15.18 -1.53
CA ALA A 183 -15.21 15.71 -0.44
C ALA A 183 -16.42 14.80 -0.17
N ARG A 184 -17.10 14.34 -1.21
CA ARG A 184 -18.21 13.39 -1.11
C ARG A 184 -17.81 12.04 -0.55
N SER A 185 -16.61 11.54 -0.89
CA SER A 185 -16.10 10.29 -0.32
C SER A 185 -15.84 10.44 1.17
N THR A 186 -15.27 11.57 1.60
CA THR A 186 -15.08 11.90 3.02
C THR A 186 -16.44 11.99 3.74
N GLU A 187 -17.42 12.68 3.17
CA GLU A 187 -18.78 12.75 3.71
C GLU A 187 -19.41 11.37 3.85
N ALA A 188 -19.26 10.50 2.83
CA ALA A 188 -19.78 9.14 2.86
C ALA A 188 -19.15 8.29 3.99
N CYS A 189 -17.84 8.42 4.22
CA CYS A 189 -17.19 7.78 5.37
C CYS A 189 -17.83 8.20 6.69
N LEU A 190 -18.03 9.52 6.89
CA LEU A 190 -18.59 10.08 8.13
C LEU A 190 -20.09 9.78 8.32
N ALA A 191 -20.83 9.60 7.22
CA ALA A 191 -22.24 9.29 7.23
C ALA A 191 -22.55 7.79 7.41
N LEU A 192 -21.54 6.92 7.33
CA LEU A 192 -21.71 5.48 7.50
C LEU A 192 -22.35 5.15 8.85
N ARG A 193 -23.30 4.19 8.83
CA ARG A 193 -23.94 3.64 10.02
C ARG A 193 -23.51 2.21 10.33
N VAL A 194 -22.44 1.76 9.69
CA VAL A 194 -21.78 0.49 9.95
C VAL A 194 -20.33 0.77 10.36
N PRO A 195 -19.69 -0.09 11.16
CA PRO A 195 -18.32 0.12 11.57
C PRO A 195 -17.38 0.29 10.38
N MET A 196 -16.48 1.26 10.45
CA MET A 196 -15.45 1.48 9.44
C MET A 196 -14.07 1.53 10.09
N VAL A 197 -13.15 0.76 9.54
CA VAL A 197 -11.74 0.76 9.94
C VAL A 197 -10.88 1.07 8.72
N ALA A 198 -10.02 2.06 8.82
CA ALA A 198 -9.03 2.39 7.82
C ALA A 198 -7.64 1.94 8.28
N ALA A 199 -6.86 1.32 7.41
CA ALA A 199 -5.47 0.97 7.65
C ALA A 199 -4.56 1.68 6.63
N ILE A 200 -3.67 2.54 7.12
CA ILE A 200 -2.62 3.14 6.30
C ILE A 200 -1.49 2.11 6.19
N VAL A 201 -1.41 1.45 5.04
CA VAL A 201 -0.49 0.32 4.84
C VAL A 201 0.81 0.69 4.11
N GLY A 202 0.87 1.89 3.57
CA GLY A 202 2.03 2.43 2.88
C GLY A 202 2.06 3.95 2.98
N GLU A 203 1.80 4.65 1.89
CA GLU A 203 1.74 6.10 1.86
C GLU A 203 0.28 6.58 1.91
N GLY A 204 -0.07 7.35 2.92
CA GLY A 204 -1.36 8.00 3.07
C GLY A 204 -1.26 9.47 2.71
N GLY A 205 -1.34 9.80 1.41
CA GLY A 205 -1.10 11.15 0.90
C GLY A 205 -2.36 11.97 0.69
N SER A 206 -2.40 13.17 1.30
CA SER A 206 -3.31 14.27 0.99
C SER A 206 -4.80 13.87 0.93
N GLY A 207 -5.60 14.56 0.12
CA GLY A 207 -7.03 14.32 -0.07
C GLY A 207 -7.36 12.90 -0.55
N GLY A 208 -6.46 12.27 -1.31
CA GLY A 208 -6.63 10.90 -1.75
C GLY A 208 -6.71 9.91 -0.60
N ALA A 209 -5.87 10.09 0.41
CA ALA A 209 -5.92 9.27 1.62
C ALA A 209 -7.11 9.63 2.51
N VAL A 210 -7.38 10.92 2.75
CA VAL A 210 -8.49 11.38 3.60
C VAL A 210 -9.83 10.85 3.11
N ALA A 211 -10.02 10.80 1.79
CA ALA A 211 -11.24 10.30 1.14
C ALA A 211 -11.61 8.85 1.51
N LEU A 212 -10.65 8.04 1.95
CA LEU A 212 -10.87 6.64 2.38
C LEU A 212 -10.48 6.38 3.84
N ALA A 213 -9.88 7.35 4.53
CA ALA A 213 -9.38 7.18 5.90
C ALA A 213 -10.21 7.93 6.97
N SER A 214 -11.33 8.56 6.59
CA SER A 214 -12.22 9.26 7.55
C SER A 214 -13.12 8.26 8.30
N ALA A 215 -12.50 7.37 9.06
CA ALA A 215 -13.10 6.21 9.72
C ALA A 215 -13.15 6.37 11.24
N GLU A 216 -14.00 5.60 11.94
CA GLU A 216 -14.02 5.57 13.42
C GLU A 216 -12.70 5.06 14.01
N ARG A 217 -12.00 4.21 13.28
CA ARG A 217 -10.67 3.70 13.67
C ARG A 217 -9.73 3.82 12.49
N VAL A 218 -8.63 4.53 12.71
CA VAL A 218 -7.51 4.61 11.77
C VAL A 218 -6.31 3.91 12.38
N LEU A 219 -5.88 2.85 11.71
CA LEU A 219 -4.67 2.11 12.03
C LEU A 219 -3.57 2.54 11.06
N MET A 220 -2.34 2.47 11.50
CA MET A 220 -1.20 2.79 10.64
C MET A 220 -0.07 1.81 10.94
N LEU A 221 0.52 1.23 9.91
CA LEU A 221 1.72 0.41 10.07
C LEU A 221 2.89 1.28 10.54
N GLU A 222 3.82 0.69 11.30
CA GLU A 222 4.93 1.42 11.94
C GLU A 222 5.75 2.28 10.97
N HIS A 223 5.98 1.76 9.75
CA HIS A 223 6.74 2.45 8.71
C HIS A 223 5.85 2.96 7.57
N ALA A 224 4.57 3.23 7.85
CA ALA A 224 3.69 3.96 6.95
C ALA A 224 3.81 5.47 7.20
N VAL A 225 3.29 6.26 6.25
CA VAL A 225 3.23 7.73 6.35
C VAL A 225 1.80 8.19 6.14
N TYR A 226 1.33 9.12 6.95
CA TYR A 226 0.04 9.78 6.74
C TYR A 226 0.23 11.29 6.85
N SER A 227 0.13 12.00 5.73
CA SER A 227 0.42 13.43 5.65
C SER A 227 -0.46 14.15 4.63
N VAL A 228 -0.70 15.44 4.87
CA VAL A 228 -1.51 16.28 3.99
C VAL A 228 -0.80 16.69 2.69
N ILE A 229 0.53 16.57 2.67
CA ILE A 229 1.37 16.91 1.53
C ILE A 229 2.59 15.99 1.50
N SER A 230 3.12 15.70 0.32
CA SER A 230 4.36 14.94 0.21
C SER A 230 5.54 15.72 0.81
N PRO A 231 6.58 15.05 1.34
CA PRO A 231 7.78 15.73 1.82
C PRO A 231 8.41 16.64 0.77
N GLU A 232 8.43 16.23 -0.48
CA GLU A 232 8.94 17.00 -1.62
C GLU A 232 8.10 18.25 -1.88
N GLY A 233 6.78 18.12 -1.83
CA GLY A 233 5.86 19.24 -1.96
C GLY A 233 6.04 20.25 -0.82
N CYS A 234 6.19 19.76 0.42
CA CYS A 234 6.45 20.60 1.58
C CYS A 234 7.79 21.37 1.44
N ALA A 235 8.85 20.67 1.04
CA ALA A 235 10.17 21.28 0.85
C ALA A 235 10.22 22.32 -0.28
N SER A 236 9.31 22.24 -1.25
CA SER A 236 9.23 23.23 -2.34
C SER A 236 8.42 24.48 -1.98
N ILE A 237 7.64 24.44 -0.88
CA ILE A 237 6.82 25.56 -0.39
C ILE A 237 7.56 26.33 0.70
N LEU A 238 8.30 25.65 1.56
CA LEU A 238 9.08 26.20 2.68
C LEU A 238 10.49 26.59 2.24
#